data_cfd465c20c45505afd9419e872334043
#
_entry.id   cfd465c20c45505afd9419e872334043
#
_cell.length_a   1.000
_cell.length_b   1.000
_cell.length_c   1.000
_cell.angle_alpha   90.00
_cell.angle_beta   90.00
_cell.angle_gamma   90.00
#
_symmetry.space_group_name_H-M   'P 1'
#
loop_
_entity.id
_entity.type
_entity.pdbx_description
1 polymer ?
#
loop_
_entity_poly.entity_id
_entity_poly.type
_entity_poly.pdbx_seq_one_letter_code
_entity_poly.pdbx_strand_id
1 'polypeptide(L)'
;RVRDNARTGEDMDRLKDFRYRNVELKNSLWERQRRETAETYLAIPNDSLLYYFRTLAGLEAPGEGLTGWYGNGASTFGQKLGAFAKLYAVTGDYRLKEKAVYLAEEWGKCAAANKKVFDCNDTYVYEKLLGGFLDMYENLGYEKGLAYCSGLTDSAAARFKRDIPRDGLQGPELCENNMI
;
A
#
# COMPACT_ATOMS: atom_id res chain seq x y z
N ARG A 1 43.95 12.45 5.20
CA ARG A 1 43.65 10.99 5.10
C ARG A 1 42.33 10.76 5.81
N VAL A 2 41.23 10.72 5.05
CA VAL A 2 39.93 10.25 5.51
C VAL A 2 40.03 8.73 5.59
N ARG A 3 39.80 8.16 6.75
CA ARG A 3 39.69 6.71 6.89
C ARG A 3 38.30 6.32 6.40
N ASP A 4 38.24 5.63 5.27
CA ASP A 4 37.07 4.84 4.87
C ASP A 4 36.87 3.70 5.87
N ASN A 5 35.96 3.92 6.83
CA ASN A 5 35.38 2.82 7.59
C ASN A 5 34.28 2.19 6.71
N ALA A 6 34.67 1.26 5.86
CA ALA A 6 33.73 0.32 5.29
C ALA A 6 33.10 -0.45 6.46
N ARG A 7 31.86 -0.13 6.80
CA ARG A 7 31.04 -0.93 7.74
C ARG A 7 30.81 -2.29 7.12
N THR A 8 31.38 -3.32 7.70
CA THR A 8 31.12 -4.71 7.32
C THR A 8 29.66 -5.03 7.64
N GLY A 9 29.00 -5.84 6.79
CA GLY A 9 27.55 -6.14 6.88
C GLY A 9 27.06 -6.69 8.23
N GLU A 10 27.91 -7.13 9.12
CA GLU A 10 27.58 -7.60 10.48
C GLU A 10 27.17 -6.47 11.45
N ASP A 11 27.48 -5.21 11.15
CA ASP A 11 27.15 -4.07 12.01
C ASP A 11 25.76 -3.44 11.70
N MET A 12 25.07 -3.95 10.66
CA MET A 12 23.76 -3.45 10.25
C MET A 12 22.58 -4.14 10.97
N ASP A 13 22.82 -5.22 11.70
CA ASP A 13 21.78 -6.06 12.33
C ASP A 13 21.53 -5.72 13.82
N ARG A 14 21.89 -4.52 14.27
CA ARG A 14 21.77 -4.16 15.70
C ARG A 14 20.34 -3.89 16.18
N LEU A 15 19.42 -3.60 15.28
CA LEU A 15 18.02 -3.35 15.61
C LEU A 15 17.16 -4.34 14.85
N LYS A 16 16.41 -5.15 15.60
CA LYS A 16 15.37 -6.02 15.05
C LYS A 16 14.03 -5.42 15.44
N ASP A 17 13.20 -5.14 14.45
CA ASP A 17 11.83 -4.69 14.69
C ASP A 17 10.94 -5.84 15.22
N PHE A 18 9.93 -5.46 15.97
CA PHE A 18 8.92 -6.41 16.43
C PHE A 18 7.89 -6.64 15.34
N ARG A 19 7.73 -7.91 14.95
CA ARG A 19 6.63 -8.29 14.06
C ARG A 19 5.32 -8.36 14.84
N TYR A 20 4.23 -7.97 14.19
CA TYR A 20 2.89 -7.91 14.79
C TYR A 20 2.36 -9.25 15.31
N ARG A 21 2.90 -10.38 14.87
CA ARG A 21 2.38 -11.75 15.13
C ARG A 21 2.37 -12.18 16.59
N ASN A 22 3.06 -11.50 17.47
CA ASN A 22 3.22 -11.91 18.88
C ASN A 22 2.58 -10.93 19.85
N VAL A 23 1.68 -10.06 19.38
CA VAL A 23 0.98 -9.09 20.22
C VAL A 23 -0.49 -9.47 20.31
N GLU A 24 -0.95 -9.78 21.52
CA GLU A 24 -2.34 -10.10 21.79
C GLU A 24 -2.98 -8.99 22.63
N LEU A 25 -4.09 -8.44 22.13
CA LEU A 25 -4.92 -7.50 22.88
C LEU A 25 -6.05 -8.28 23.56
N LYS A 26 -6.14 -8.21 24.90
CA LYS A 26 -7.14 -8.95 25.66
C LYS A 26 -8.07 -8.00 26.41
N ASN A 27 -9.39 -8.19 26.26
CA ASN A 27 -10.44 -7.55 27.05
C ASN A 27 -10.26 -6.03 27.18
N SER A 28 -9.83 -5.36 26.11
CA SER A 28 -9.52 -3.95 26.11
C SER A 28 -10.36 -3.17 25.11
N LEU A 29 -10.40 -1.85 25.29
CA LEU A 29 -10.98 -0.94 24.30
C LEU A 29 -10.31 -1.11 22.92
N TRP A 30 -9.00 -1.31 22.92
CA TRP A 30 -8.20 -1.48 21.71
C TRP A 30 -8.54 -2.77 20.94
N GLU A 31 -8.81 -3.86 21.65
CA GLU A 31 -9.29 -5.09 21.04
C GLU A 31 -10.64 -4.90 20.36
N ARG A 32 -11.57 -4.23 21.04
CA ARG A 32 -12.88 -3.91 20.48
C ARG A 32 -12.75 -3.04 19.24
N GLN A 33 -11.99 -1.96 19.30
CA GLN A 33 -11.77 -1.05 18.16
C GLN A 33 -11.11 -1.77 16.98
N ARG A 34 -10.12 -2.61 17.24
CA ARG A 34 -9.47 -3.41 16.19
C ARG A 34 -10.48 -4.32 15.48
N ARG A 35 -11.34 -5.01 16.24
CA ARG A 35 -12.38 -5.88 15.68
C ARG A 35 -13.40 -5.07 14.87
N GLU A 36 -13.91 -3.99 15.42
CA GLU A 36 -14.86 -3.10 14.74
C GLU A 36 -14.25 -2.53 13.44
N THR A 37 -12.99 -2.14 13.48
CA THR A 37 -12.26 -1.68 12.30
C THR A 37 -12.16 -2.78 11.25
N ALA A 38 -11.79 -4.00 11.63
CA ALA A 38 -11.68 -5.13 10.70
C ALA A 38 -13.05 -5.42 10.02
N GLU A 39 -14.14 -5.48 10.79
CA GLU A 39 -15.47 -5.71 10.21
C GLU A 39 -15.91 -4.55 9.29
N THR A 40 -15.64 -3.31 9.68
CA THR A 40 -15.93 -2.12 8.84
C THR A 40 -15.20 -2.21 7.51
N TYR A 41 -13.91 -2.52 7.53
CA TYR A 41 -13.13 -2.64 6.29
C TYR A 41 -13.54 -3.85 5.45
N LEU A 42 -13.88 -4.98 6.08
CA LEU A 42 -14.40 -6.15 5.38
C LEU A 42 -15.75 -5.86 4.69
N ALA A 43 -16.57 -5.00 5.28
CA ALA A 43 -17.87 -4.64 4.73
C ALA A 43 -17.79 -3.72 3.50
N ILE A 44 -16.68 -3.04 3.24
CA ILE A 44 -16.52 -2.17 2.05
C ILE A 44 -16.61 -3.06 0.79
N PRO A 45 -17.51 -2.77 -0.17
CA PRO A 45 -17.62 -3.57 -1.38
C PRO A 45 -16.32 -3.59 -2.19
N ASN A 46 -15.93 -4.74 -2.67
CA ASN A 46 -14.72 -4.88 -3.51
C ASN A 46 -14.83 -4.06 -4.79
N ASP A 47 -16.00 -4.00 -5.40
CA ASP A 47 -16.22 -3.25 -6.62
C ASP A 47 -16.02 -1.75 -6.40
N SER A 48 -16.45 -1.21 -5.26
CA SER A 48 -16.20 0.19 -4.91
C SER A 48 -14.71 0.50 -4.72
N LEU A 49 -13.95 -0.45 -4.17
CA LEU A 49 -12.49 -0.31 -4.02
C LEU A 49 -11.74 -0.38 -5.34
N LEU A 50 -12.25 -1.15 -6.30
CA LEU A 50 -11.65 -1.39 -7.61
C LEU A 50 -12.16 -0.46 -8.70
N TYR A 51 -13.26 0.26 -8.45
CA TYR A 51 -13.98 1.06 -9.44
C TYR A 51 -13.06 2.01 -10.23
N TYR A 52 -12.24 2.78 -9.51
CA TYR A 52 -11.30 3.71 -10.12
C TYR A 52 -10.32 3.02 -11.08
N PHE A 53 -9.71 1.92 -10.65
CA PHE A 53 -8.70 1.22 -11.45
C PHE A 53 -9.30 0.50 -12.65
N ARG A 54 -10.49 -0.10 -12.50
CA ARG A 54 -11.21 -0.73 -13.60
C ARG A 54 -11.62 0.31 -14.64
N THR A 55 -12.14 1.45 -14.22
CA THR A 55 -12.48 2.57 -15.11
C THR A 55 -11.25 3.07 -15.86
N LEU A 56 -10.15 3.30 -15.15
CA LEU A 56 -8.87 3.73 -15.74
C LEU A 56 -8.32 2.70 -16.73
N ALA A 57 -8.51 1.43 -16.46
CA ALA A 57 -8.08 0.33 -17.33
C ALA A 57 -8.98 0.12 -18.54
N GLY A 58 -10.17 0.74 -18.59
CA GLY A 58 -11.17 0.50 -19.62
C GLY A 58 -11.88 -0.85 -19.49
N LEU A 59 -11.90 -1.41 -18.28
CA LEU A 59 -12.59 -2.66 -17.94
C LEU A 59 -14.00 -2.35 -17.40
N GLU A 60 -14.84 -3.37 -17.38
CA GLU A 60 -16.13 -3.28 -16.70
C GLU A 60 -15.92 -2.92 -15.21
N ALA A 61 -16.58 -1.86 -14.77
CA ALA A 61 -16.49 -1.33 -13.42
C ALA A 61 -17.88 -1.31 -12.75
N PRO A 62 -18.36 -2.47 -12.25
CA PRO A 62 -19.66 -2.55 -11.60
C PRO A 62 -19.67 -1.79 -10.27
N GLY A 63 -20.87 -1.37 -9.86
CA GLY A 63 -21.08 -0.62 -8.63
C GLY A 63 -20.71 0.86 -8.77
N GLU A 64 -20.36 1.47 -7.66
CA GLU A 64 -20.02 2.88 -7.55
C GLU A 64 -18.68 3.06 -6.84
N GLY A 65 -17.93 4.09 -7.24
CA GLY A 65 -16.69 4.47 -6.56
C GLY A 65 -16.95 4.97 -5.14
N LEU A 66 -15.90 4.98 -4.32
CA LEU A 66 -15.96 5.60 -3.00
C LEU A 66 -16.21 7.11 -3.13
N THR A 67 -16.99 7.66 -2.20
CA THR A 67 -17.39 9.07 -2.20
C THR A 67 -16.79 9.84 -1.02
N GLY A 68 -17.06 11.14 -0.96
CA GLY A 68 -16.61 12.03 0.11
C GLY A 68 -15.11 12.28 0.06
N TRP A 69 -14.49 12.40 1.21
CA TRP A 69 -13.04 12.60 1.35
C TRP A 69 -12.23 11.49 0.66
N TYR A 70 -12.80 10.29 0.56
CA TYR A 70 -12.17 9.11 -0.06
C TYR A 70 -12.58 8.90 -1.53
N GLY A 71 -13.22 9.89 -2.15
CA GLY A 71 -13.77 9.79 -3.51
C GLY A 71 -12.76 9.51 -4.61
N ASN A 72 -11.46 9.68 -4.34
CA ASN A 72 -10.41 9.14 -5.17
C ASN A 72 -9.95 7.79 -4.59
N GLY A 73 -10.52 6.69 -5.10
CA GLY A 73 -10.20 5.34 -4.65
C GLY A 73 -8.72 4.98 -4.71
N ALA A 74 -7.96 5.61 -5.61
CA ALA A 74 -6.52 5.36 -5.76
C ALA A 74 -5.74 5.71 -4.48
N SER A 75 -6.01 6.86 -3.87
CA SER A 75 -5.25 7.33 -2.70
C SER A 75 -5.41 6.45 -1.45
N THR A 76 -6.52 5.74 -1.33
CA THR A 76 -6.80 4.93 -0.14
C THR A 76 -6.68 3.42 -0.38
N PHE A 77 -6.53 3.00 -1.63
CA PHE A 77 -6.48 1.58 -1.98
C PHE A 77 -5.27 0.88 -1.37
N GLY A 78 -4.07 1.45 -1.56
CA GLY A 78 -2.84 0.89 -0.99
C GLY A 78 -2.88 0.85 0.54
N GLN A 79 -3.39 1.90 1.19
CA GLN A 79 -3.57 1.93 2.64
C GLN A 79 -4.50 0.79 3.12
N LYS A 80 -5.56 0.48 2.37
CA LYS A 80 -6.46 -0.62 2.70
C LYS A 80 -5.80 -1.98 2.51
N LEU A 81 -5.01 -2.17 1.45
CA LEU A 81 -4.23 -3.40 1.27
C LEU A 81 -3.28 -3.63 2.45
N GLY A 82 -2.52 -2.60 2.85
CA GLY A 82 -1.64 -2.66 4.01
C GLY A 82 -2.41 -2.92 5.31
N ALA A 83 -3.56 -2.28 5.51
CA ALA A 83 -4.42 -2.50 6.67
C ALA A 83 -4.92 -3.96 6.75
N PHE A 84 -5.41 -4.54 5.65
CA PHE A 84 -5.82 -5.93 5.60
C PHE A 84 -4.65 -6.88 5.92
N ALA A 85 -3.48 -6.63 5.34
CA ALA A 85 -2.30 -7.45 5.54
C ALA A 85 -1.84 -7.43 7.01
N LYS A 86 -1.75 -6.26 7.62
CA LYS A 86 -1.37 -6.09 9.03
C LYS A 86 -2.43 -6.64 9.98
N LEU A 87 -3.71 -6.41 9.73
CA LEU A 87 -4.79 -6.97 10.53
C LEU A 87 -4.77 -8.50 10.48
N TYR A 88 -4.56 -9.10 9.32
CA TYR A 88 -4.38 -10.55 9.21
C TYR A 88 -3.17 -11.04 10.03
N ALA A 89 -2.04 -10.36 9.94
CA ALA A 89 -0.83 -10.74 10.68
C ALA A 89 -1.05 -10.76 12.21
N VAL A 90 -1.89 -9.84 12.70
CA VAL A 90 -2.23 -9.75 14.15
C VAL A 90 -3.32 -10.74 14.55
N THR A 91 -4.32 -10.97 13.69
CA THR A 91 -5.54 -11.68 14.08
C THR A 91 -5.61 -13.12 13.60
N GLY A 92 -4.92 -13.45 12.50
CA GLY A 92 -5.10 -14.69 11.77
C GLY A 92 -6.45 -14.81 11.03
N ASP A 93 -7.26 -13.75 10.99
CA ASP A 93 -8.56 -13.77 10.31
C ASP A 93 -8.37 -13.87 8.79
N TYR A 94 -8.64 -15.05 8.27
CA TYR A 94 -8.41 -15.40 6.88
C TYR A 94 -9.22 -14.58 5.88
N ARG A 95 -10.38 -14.05 6.28
CA ARG A 95 -11.22 -13.19 5.46
C ARG A 95 -10.45 -11.92 5.00
N LEU A 96 -9.60 -11.39 5.87
CA LEU A 96 -8.76 -10.23 5.58
C LEU A 96 -7.71 -10.56 4.50
N LYS A 97 -7.07 -11.72 4.62
CA LYS A 97 -6.11 -12.20 3.61
C LYS A 97 -6.78 -12.44 2.27
N GLU A 98 -7.91 -13.15 2.24
CA GLU A 98 -8.66 -13.43 1.01
C GLU A 98 -9.06 -12.14 0.29
N LYS A 99 -9.60 -11.17 1.05
CA LYS A 99 -10.01 -9.88 0.49
C LYS A 99 -8.81 -9.12 -0.08
N ALA A 100 -7.70 -9.03 0.65
CA ALA A 100 -6.50 -8.36 0.20
C ALA A 100 -5.94 -8.98 -1.10
N VAL A 101 -5.82 -10.31 -1.13
CA VAL A 101 -5.33 -11.04 -2.31
C VAL A 101 -6.27 -10.84 -3.50
N TYR A 102 -7.57 -10.96 -3.30
CA TYR A 102 -8.55 -10.70 -4.36
C TYR A 102 -8.38 -9.29 -4.96
N LEU A 103 -8.30 -8.27 -4.10
CA LEU A 103 -8.15 -6.88 -4.53
C LEU A 103 -6.84 -6.67 -5.31
N ALA A 104 -5.74 -7.26 -4.86
CA ALA A 104 -4.45 -7.16 -5.52
C ALA A 104 -4.43 -7.89 -6.88
N GLU A 105 -5.06 -9.06 -6.99
CA GLU A 105 -5.18 -9.79 -8.27
C GLU A 105 -6.03 -9.00 -9.28
N GLU A 106 -7.15 -8.44 -8.86
CA GLU A 106 -7.98 -7.61 -9.70
C GLU A 106 -7.28 -6.31 -10.13
N TRP A 107 -6.55 -5.67 -9.21
CA TRP A 107 -5.71 -4.53 -9.54
C TRP A 107 -4.64 -4.90 -10.59
N GLY A 108 -4.03 -6.07 -10.43
CA GLY A 108 -3.06 -6.60 -11.40
C GLY A 108 -3.64 -6.81 -12.80
N LYS A 109 -4.91 -7.23 -12.89
CA LYS A 109 -5.62 -7.33 -14.19
C LYS A 109 -5.80 -5.94 -14.81
N CYS A 110 -6.15 -4.93 -14.00
CA CYS A 110 -6.22 -3.54 -14.46
C CYS A 110 -4.88 -3.05 -14.98
N ALA A 111 -3.79 -3.30 -14.26
CA ALA A 111 -2.44 -2.92 -14.66
C ALA A 111 -1.95 -3.64 -15.93
N ALA A 112 -2.38 -4.89 -16.13
CA ALA A 112 -2.09 -5.65 -17.35
C ALA A 112 -2.87 -5.09 -18.57
N ALA A 113 -4.13 -4.68 -18.36
CA ALA A 113 -4.96 -4.10 -19.41
C ALA A 113 -4.51 -2.68 -19.81
N ASN A 114 -4.07 -1.88 -18.85
CA ASN A 114 -3.62 -0.51 -19.10
C ASN A 114 -2.47 -0.12 -18.15
N LYS A 115 -1.29 0.09 -18.71
CA LYS A 115 -0.08 0.51 -17.96
C LYS A 115 -0.25 1.82 -17.20
N LYS A 116 -1.20 2.68 -17.60
CA LYS A 116 -1.53 3.90 -16.84
C LYS A 116 -1.99 3.63 -15.40
N VAL A 117 -2.37 2.41 -15.06
CA VAL A 117 -2.68 2.01 -13.68
C VAL A 117 -1.45 2.13 -12.76
N PHE A 118 -0.24 1.99 -13.31
CA PHE A 118 1.01 2.27 -12.59
C PHE A 118 1.32 3.77 -12.49
N ASP A 119 0.68 4.59 -13.32
CA ASP A 119 0.92 6.04 -13.35
C ASP A 119 0.17 6.73 -12.23
N CYS A 120 0.76 6.76 -11.06
CA CYS A 120 0.23 7.56 -9.96
C CYS A 120 0.28 9.05 -10.33
N ASN A 121 -0.81 9.78 -10.09
CA ASN A 121 -0.88 11.19 -10.45
C ASN A 121 -0.03 12.08 -9.53
N ASP A 122 0.27 11.58 -8.34
CA ASP A 122 1.08 12.27 -7.35
C ASP A 122 1.92 11.28 -6.51
N THR A 123 2.85 11.81 -5.75
CA THR A 123 3.75 11.03 -4.89
C THR A 123 3.00 10.38 -3.73
N TYR A 124 1.88 10.97 -3.28
CA TYR A 124 1.05 10.42 -2.24
C TYR A 124 0.41 9.08 -2.64
N VAL A 125 -0.20 9.04 -3.82
CA VAL A 125 -0.80 7.79 -4.35
C VAL A 125 0.27 6.72 -4.56
N TYR A 126 1.42 7.12 -5.11
CA TYR A 126 2.56 6.23 -5.30
C TYR A 126 2.99 5.58 -3.99
N GLU A 127 3.26 6.38 -2.96
CA GLU A 127 3.70 5.89 -1.66
C GLU A 127 2.68 4.93 -1.03
N LYS A 128 1.38 5.26 -1.09
CA LYS A 128 0.32 4.40 -0.51
C LYS A 128 0.20 3.06 -1.24
N LEU A 129 0.28 3.05 -2.57
CA LEU A 129 0.26 1.81 -3.35
C LEU A 129 1.51 0.97 -3.09
N LEU A 130 2.69 1.59 -3.13
CA LEU A 130 3.96 0.92 -2.88
C LEU A 130 3.96 0.27 -1.49
N GLY A 131 3.63 1.04 -0.44
CA GLY A 131 3.56 0.56 0.92
C GLY A 131 2.52 -0.56 1.11
N GLY A 132 1.36 -0.44 0.46
CA GLY A 132 0.32 -1.46 0.53
C GLY A 132 0.76 -2.80 -0.07
N PHE A 133 1.39 -2.81 -1.24
CA PHE A 133 1.91 -4.04 -1.85
C PHE A 133 3.11 -4.62 -1.11
N LEU A 134 3.97 -3.77 -0.55
CA LEU A 134 5.06 -4.21 0.31
C LEU A 134 4.53 -4.88 1.59
N ASP A 135 3.55 -4.27 2.25
CA ASP A 135 2.87 -4.87 3.40
C ASP A 135 2.25 -6.23 3.08
N MET A 136 1.68 -6.39 1.88
CA MET A 136 1.15 -7.68 1.43
C MET A 136 2.25 -8.73 1.25
N TYR A 137 3.38 -8.34 0.68
CA TYR A 137 4.52 -9.24 0.57
C TYR A 137 5.02 -9.67 1.95
N GLU A 138 5.28 -8.73 2.84
CA GLU A 138 5.86 -9.00 4.16
C GLU A 138 4.92 -9.78 5.10
N ASN A 139 3.63 -9.45 5.09
CA ASN A 139 2.67 -9.99 6.06
C ASN A 139 1.84 -11.17 5.56
N LEU A 140 1.63 -11.28 4.24
CA LEU A 140 0.85 -12.35 3.62
C LEU A 140 1.70 -13.36 2.84
N GLY A 141 2.96 -13.04 2.54
CA GLY A 141 3.79 -13.79 1.59
C GLY A 141 3.30 -13.66 0.15
N TYR A 142 2.71 -12.51 -0.21
CA TYR A 142 2.18 -12.28 -1.55
C TYR A 142 3.28 -11.81 -2.50
N GLU A 143 3.96 -12.76 -3.15
CA GLU A 143 5.13 -12.54 -4.00
C GLU A 143 4.92 -11.55 -5.15
N LYS A 144 3.71 -11.53 -5.75
CA LYS A 144 3.38 -10.56 -6.81
C LYS A 144 3.43 -9.11 -6.34
N GLY A 145 3.33 -8.87 -5.02
CA GLY A 145 3.47 -7.54 -4.43
C GLY A 145 4.78 -6.87 -4.83
N LEU A 146 5.90 -7.60 -4.82
CA LEU A 146 7.20 -7.06 -5.25
C LEU A 146 7.24 -6.69 -6.74
N ALA A 147 6.60 -7.50 -7.60
CA ALA A 147 6.52 -7.17 -9.02
C ALA A 147 5.69 -5.90 -9.27
N TYR A 148 4.62 -5.70 -8.49
CA TYR A 148 3.83 -4.46 -8.55
C TYR A 148 4.62 -3.26 -8.02
N CYS A 149 5.39 -3.43 -6.94
CA CYS A 149 6.30 -2.40 -6.44
C CYS A 149 7.32 -1.99 -7.50
N SER A 150 7.94 -2.95 -8.20
CA SER A 150 8.85 -2.64 -9.31
C SER A 150 8.17 -1.83 -10.40
N GLY A 151 6.99 -2.24 -10.86
CA GLY A 151 6.25 -1.50 -11.89
C GLY A 151 5.86 -0.08 -11.47
N LEU A 152 5.47 0.12 -10.21
CA LEU A 152 5.20 1.44 -9.64
C LEU A 152 6.47 2.30 -9.60
N THR A 153 7.59 1.72 -9.17
CA THR A 153 8.87 2.42 -9.07
C THR A 153 9.41 2.81 -10.45
N ASP A 154 9.31 1.92 -11.44
CA ASP A 154 9.72 2.21 -12.81
C ASP A 154 8.90 3.36 -13.41
N SER A 155 7.58 3.35 -13.18
CA SER A 155 6.70 4.43 -13.62
C SER A 155 7.03 5.75 -12.89
N ALA A 156 7.24 5.71 -11.58
CA ALA A 156 7.62 6.87 -10.79
C ALA A 156 8.97 7.45 -11.24
N ALA A 157 9.97 6.60 -11.45
CA ALA A 157 11.30 7.02 -11.92
C ALA A 157 11.27 7.71 -13.29
N ALA A 158 10.33 7.32 -14.15
CA ALA A 158 10.13 7.96 -15.45
C ALA A 158 9.44 9.33 -15.37
N ARG A 159 8.63 9.57 -14.35
CA ARG A 159 7.75 10.74 -14.23
C ARG A 159 8.24 11.79 -13.24
N PHE A 160 8.70 11.35 -12.08
CA PHE A 160 9.14 12.27 -11.03
C PHE A 160 10.59 12.68 -11.27
N LYS A 161 10.83 14.00 -11.35
CA LYS A 161 12.17 14.53 -11.46
C LYS A 161 12.85 14.43 -10.10
N ARG A 162 14.03 13.82 -10.05
CA ARG A 162 14.84 13.69 -8.82
C ARG A 162 15.27 15.01 -8.20
N ASP A 163 15.34 16.07 -9.01
CA ASP A 163 15.89 17.37 -8.63
C ASP A 163 14.80 18.47 -8.56
N ILE A 164 13.64 18.15 -7.97
CA ILE A 164 12.65 19.19 -7.67
C ILE A 164 13.20 20.02 -6.51
N PRO A 165 13.46 21.34 -6.69
CA PRO A 165 13.89 22.18 -5.59
C PRO A 165 12.87 22.16 -4.46
N ARG A 166 13.35 22.04 -3.21
CA ARG A 166 12.47 21.98 -2.02
C ARG A 166 11.56 23.20 -1.86
N ASP A 167 12.01 24.35 -2.33
CA ASP A 167 11.27 25.61 -2.32
C ASP A 167 10.11 25.65 -3.32
N GLY A 168 10.08 24.74 -4.29
CA GLY A 168 8.97 24.57 -5.23
C GLY A 168 7.90 23.57 -4.78
N LEU A 169 8.09 22.88 -3.65
CA LEU A 169 7.15 21.88 -3.13
C LEU A 169 6.25 22.46 -2.06
N GLN A 170 4.99 22.10 -2.05
CA GLN A 170 4.01 22.58 -1.07
C GLN A 170 3.34 21.41 -0.32
N GLY A 171 3.26 21.56 1.01
CA GLY A 171 2.46 20.68 1.86
C GLY A 171 2.85 19.21 1.81
N PRO A 172 1.90 18.31 1.47
CA PRO A 172 2.10 16.86 1.46
C PRO A 172 3.24 16.39 0.55
N GLU A 173 3.44 17.06 -0.60
CA GLU A 173 4.49 16.72 -1.56
C GLU A 173 5.90 16.79 -0.94
N LEU A 174 6.12 17.74 -0.02
CA LEU A 174 7.40 17.90 0.68
C LEU A 174 7.70 16.72 1.61
N CYS A 175 6.68 16.21 2.29
CA CYS A 175 6.80 15.08 3.19
C CYS A 175 7.01 13.76 2.42
N GLU A 176 6.34 13.61 1.29
CA GLU A 176 6.24 12.36 0.55
C GLU A 176 7.38 12.17 -0.44
N ASN A 177 7.89 13.23 -1.05
CA ASN A 177 9.12 13.15 -1.85
C ASN A 177 10.38 12.77 -1.05
N ASN A 178 10.34 12.84 0.28
CA ASN A 178 11.42 12.32 1.12
C ASN A 178 11.30 10.82 1.42
N MET A 179 10.20 10.17 1.00
CA MET A 179 9.93 8.75 1.22
C MET A 179 10.16 7.91 -0.07
N ILE A 180 10.44 8.56 -1.19
CA ILE A 180 10.82 7.97 -2.47
C ILE A 180 12.35 8.00 -2.61
#